data_bd44dec63660b068ac52c70734dd1d76
#
_entry.id   bd44dec63660b068ac52c70734dd1d76
#
_cell.length_a   1.000
_cell.length_b   1.000
_cell.length_c   1.000
_cell.angle_alpha   90.00
_cell.angle_beta   90.00
_cell.angle_gamma   90.00
#
_symmetry.space_group_name_H-M   'P 1'
#
loop_
_entity.id
_entity.type
_entity.pdbx_description
1 polymer ?
#
loop_
_entity_poly.entity_id
_entity_poly.type
_entity_poly.pdbx_seq_one_letter_code
_entity_poly.pdbx_strand_id
1 'polypeptide(L)'
;MRLRAALLATSLLAATPFAAKATTITGPYVDIGGGYNLTQTQHGHFADTNSGAGVPGEPGREKLGHRHGWTGFGAVGWGFGNGLRAEVEGDYNWSEIYSKSRGDKGSDRSYGGFVNVLYDIDLKRLFNIDVPVTPFVGVGAGYLWQGDHNITVGANNPSGARSLSGTKGGFAYQGIVGAAYDIPGVPGLQMTTEYRMIGQPQSFTMGNFTAGDGHASFDHRFNHQFIVGVRYAFNNAPPPPPPAPAVVPPAPTAARTYLVFFDWDGAALTGRAREIVAEAAQASTHIQTTRIEVNGYTDNSAAHPGPRGEKYNLGLSLRRADSVKAELIRDGVPANAIDIHGYGEAHPLVPTGPDTREPQNRRVEIILH
;
A
#
# COMPACT_ATOMS: atom_id res chain seq x y z
N MET A 1 -16.38 13.20 -39.56
CA MET A 1 -16.40 11.78 -39.38
C MET A 1 -14.97 11.29 -39.19
N ARG A 2 -14.52 11.04 -37.94
CA ARG A 2 -13.33 10.28 -37.47
C ARG A 2 -12.97 10.63 -36.03
N LEU A 3 -13.92 10.30 -35.12
CA LEU A 3 -13.72 10.38 -33.65
C LEU A 3 -13.76 8.96 -33.05
N ARG A 4 -13.32 7.94 -33.77
CA ARG A 4 -13.45 6.53 -33.34
C ARG A 4 -12.15 5.82 -32.95
N ALA A 5 -11.00 6.51 -32.96
CA ALA A 5 -9.73 5.87 -32.67
C ALA A 5 -9.14 6.19 -31.27
N ALA A 6 -9.77 7.06 -30.48
CA ALA A 6 -9.26 7.45 -29.15
C ALA A 6 -9.87 6.70 -27.96
N LEU A 7 -10.78 5.75 -28.20
CA LEU A 7 -11.57 5.08 -27.14
C LEU A 7 -11.16 3.61 -26.86
N LEU A 8 -10.07 3.13 -27.42
CA LEU A 8 -9.63 1.73 -27.27
C LEU A 8 -8.53 1.51 -26.21
N ALA A 9 -8.09 2.54 -25.52
CA ALA A 9 -7.06 2.41 -24.48
C ALA A 9 -7.63 2.27 -23.04
N THR A 10 -8.95 2.32 -22.85
CA THR A 10 -9.55 2.35 -21.51
C THR A 10 -10.18 1.03 -21.05
N SER A 11 -10.07 -0.05 -21.79
CA SER A 11 -10.82 -1.29 -21.48
C SER A 11 -9.97 -2.45 -20.91
N LEU A 12 -8.72 -2.24 -20.51
CA LEU A 12 -7.87 -3.31 -19.96
C LEU A 12 -7.63 -3.22 -18.44
N LEU A 13 -8.41 -2.44 -17.71
CA LEU A 13 -8.23 -2.23 -16.26
C LEU A 13 -9.29 -2.91 -15.38
N ALA A 14 -9.97 -3.92 -15.89
CA ALA A 14 -10.97 -4.65 -15.12
C ALA A 14 -10.56 -6.12 -15.01
N ALA A 15 -9.71 -6.47 -14.07
CA ALA A 15 -9.71 -7.76 -13.35
C ALA A 15 -8.46 -7.88 -12.46
N THR A 16 -8.58 -7.63 -11.20
CA THR A 16 -8.24 -8.51 -10.06
C THR A 16 -8.22 -7.66 -8.78
N PRO A 17 -8.84 -8.09 -7.69
CA PRO A 17 -8.76 -7.38 -6.41
C PRO A 17 -7.45 -7.77 -5.71
N PHE A 18 -6.34 -7.27 -6.18
CA PHE A 18 -5.17 -7.17 -5.32
C PHE A 18 -5.20 -5.78 -4.71
N ALA A 19 -5.22 -5.73 -3.39
CA ALA A 19 -5.11 -4.50 -2.61
C ALA A 19 -3.71 -3.90 -2.83
N ALA A 20 -3.49 -3.29 -4.00
CA ALA A 20 -2.36 -2.41 -4.23
C ALA A 20 -2.65 -1.12 -3.47
N LYS A 21 -1.85 -0.84 -2.46
CA LYS A 21 -1.94 0.39 -1.66
C LYS A 21 -1.15 1.44 -2.40
N ALA A 22 -1.74 2.62 -2.64
CA ALA A 22 -1.02 3.77 -3.16
C ALA A 22 0.22 4.04 -2.29
N THR A 23 1.41 3.92 -2.90
CA THR A 23 2.69 4.03 -2.18
C THR A 23 3.35 5.37 -2.49
N THR A 24 3.69 6.13 -1.45
CA THR A 24 4.57 7.30 -1.59
C THR A 24 5.99 6.85 -1.86
N ILE A 25 6.60 7.43 -2.90
CA ILE A 25 7.98 7.10 -3.29
C ILE A 25 8.96 7.66 -2.25
N THR A 26 9.88 6.81 -1.80
CA THR A 26 10.98 7.19 -0.91
C THR A 26 12.31 6.77 -1.53
N GLY A 27 13.25 7.72 -1.63
CA GLY A 27 14.56 7.46 -2.23
C GLY A 27 14.60 7.57 -3.76
N PRO A 28 15.62 7.00 -4.40
CA PRO A 28 15.85 7.16 -5.84
C PRO A 28 14.82 6.41 -6.68
N TYR A 29 14.47 6.99 -7.82
CA TYR A 29 13.64 6.35 -8.84
C TYR A 29 14.09 6.74 -10.25
N VAL A 30 13.67 5.96 -11.22
CA VAL A 30 13.77 6.26 -12.64
C VAL A 30 12.37 6.24 -13.25
N ASP A 31 12.16 7.11 -14.25
CA ASP A 31 10.91 7.19 -15.01
C ASP A 31 11.22 7.30 -16.49
N ILE A 32 10.53 6.53 -17.32
CA ILE A 32 10.66 6.59 -18.77
C ILE A 32 9.28 6.55 -19.40
N GLY A 33 9.07 7.33 -20.42
CA GLY A 33 7.78 7.33 -21.10
C GLY A 33 7.85 7.85 -22.52
N GLY A 34 6.75 7.61 -23.22
CA GLY A 34 6.58 8.09 -24.57
C GLY A 34 5.10 8.28 -24.89
N GLY A 35 4.84 9.09 -25.89
CA GLY A 35 3.46 9.41 -26.19
C GLY A 35 3.28 10.32 -27.39
N TYR A 36 2.13 10.94 -27.41
CA TYR A 36 1.69 11.81 -28.47
C TYR A 36 1.97 13.27 -28.12
N ASN A 37 2.56 14.01 -29.07
CA ASN A 37 2.86 15.44 -28.95
C ASN A 37 1.98 16.25 -29.90
N LEU A 38 1.30 17.23 -29.34
CA LEU A 38 0.52 18.24 -30.06
C LEU A 38 1.20 19.59 -29.90
N THR A 39 1.85 20.04 -30.93
CA THR A 39 2.39 21.40 -30.98
C THR A 39 1.32 22.37 -31.42
N GLN A 40 1.11 23.41 -30.65
CA GLN A 40 0.15 24.47 -31.01
C GLN A 40 0.63 25.22 -32.26
N THR A 41 -0.31 25.63 -33.13
CA THR A 41 -0.01 26.43 -34.29
C THR A 41 0.73 27.70 -33.89
N GLN A 42 1.90 27.94 -34.43
CA GLN A 42 2.70 29.14 -34.19
C GLN A 42 2.34 30.24 -35.19
N HIS A 43 2.35 31.46 -34.72
CA HIS A 43 2.22 32.65 -35.57
C HIS A 43 3.64 33.16 -35.81
N GLY A 44 3.96 33.41 -37.08
CA GLY A 44 5.26 33.92 -37.47
C GLY A 44 5.16 35.20 -38.29
N HIS A 45 6.20 36.00 -38.20
CA HIS A 45 6.44 37.16 -39.06
C HIS A 45 7.63 36.89 -39.94
N PHE A 46 7.43 37.01 -41.23
CA PHE A 46 8.53 36.90 -42.21
C PHE A 46 8.97 38.31 -42.57
N ALA A 47 10.23 38.62 -42.37
CA ALA A 47 10.88 39.83 -42.84
C ALA A 47 11.86 39.45 -43.97
N ASP A 48 11.61 39.98 -45.16
CA ASP A 48 12.49 39.87 -46.30
C ASP A 48 13.29 41.19 -46.40
N THR A 49 14.60 41.09 -46.19
CA THR A 49 15.49 42.26 -46.23
C THR A 49 15.96 42.60 -47.64
N ASN A 50 15.62 41.80 -48.65
CA ASN A 50 16.06 42.04 -50.02
C ASN A 50 14.87 42.29 -50.97
N SER A 51 14.29 43.42 -50.84
CA SER A 51 13.22 43.94 -51.72
C SER A 51 13.76 44.47 -53.07
N GLY A 52 14.73 43.76 -53.65
CA GLY A 52 15.29 44.10 -54.98
C GLY A 52 14.54 43.53 -56.20
N ALA A 53 13.56 42.67 -55.99
CA ALA A 53 12.74 42.10 -57.06
C ALA A 53 11.28 42.10 -56.64
N GLY A 54 10.58 43.12 -56.95
CA GLY A 54 9.16 43.40 -56.95
C GLY A 54 8.18 42.27 -56.64
N VAL A 55 8.04 41.92 -55.39
CA VAL A 55 6.83 41.28 -54.88
C VAL A 55 6.39 42.12 -53.68
N PRO A 56 5.26 42.80 -53.74
CA PRO A 56 4.67 43.40 -52.58
C PRO A 56 4.13 42.26 -51.68
N GLY A 57 5.01 41.69 -50.88
CA GLY A 57 4.59 40.82 -49.81
C GLY A 57 4.34 41.71 -48.61
N GLU A 58 3.07 41.97 -48.27
CA GLU A 58 2.72 42.48 -46.94
C GLU A 58 3.51 41.71 -45.89
N PRO A 59 3.98 42.34 -44.79
CA PRO A 59 4.51 41.63 -43.65
C PRO A 59 3.39 40.77 -43.05
N GLY A 60 3.18 39.61 -43.68
CA GLY A 60 2.07 38.75 -43.40
C GLY A 60 2.33 37.94 -42.13
N ARG A 61 1.40 37.98 -41.17
CA ARG A 61 1.28 36.99 -40.15
C ARG A 61 1.07 35.63 -40.80
N GLU A 62 2.04 34.78 -40.77
CA GLU A 62 1.91 33.41 -41.24
C GLU A 62 1.67 32.44 -40.09
N LYS A 63 0.92 31.37 -40.37
CA LYS A 63 0.61 30.32 -39.41
C LYS A 63 1.37 29.09 -39.79
N LEU A 64 2.25 28.62 -38.90
CA LEU A 64 2.93 27.33 -39.04
C LEU A 64 2.09 26.26 -38.33
N GLY A 65 1.43 25.41 -39.12
CA GLY A 65 0.60 24.33 -38.60
C GLY A 65 1.41 23.07 -38.33
N HIS A 66 1.21 22.51 -37.17
CA HIS A 66 1.77 21.21 -36.81
C HIS A 66 0.68 20.13 -36.88
N ARG A 67 1.03 18.91 -37.22
CA ARG A 67 0.04 17.85 -37.46
C ARG A 67 0.12 16.75 -36.41
N HIS A 68 1.05 15.85 -36.59
CA HIS A 68 1.24 14.71 -35.72
C HIS A 68 2.64 14.76 -35.13
N GLY A 69 2.75 14.45 -33.85
CA GLY A 69 4.03 14.39 -33.19
C GLY A 69 4.09 13.25 -32.17
N TRP A 70 5.30 12.87 -31.84
CA TRP A 70 5.57 11.96 -30.76
C TRP A 70 6.57 12.58 -29.79
N THR A 71 6.53 12.10 -28.55
CA THR A 71 7.43 12.54 -27.48
C THR A 71 8.00 11.32 -26.77
N GLY A 72 9.18 11.48 -26.22
CA GLY A 72 9.78 10.52 -25.31
C GLY A 72 10.61 11.25 -24.27
N PHE A 73 10.59 10.74 -23.04
CA PHE A 73 11.38 11.29 -21.95
C PHE A 73 12.01 10.18 -21.11
N GLY A 74 13.06 10.57 -20.38
CA GLY A 74 13.65 9.78 -19.32
C GLY A 74 14.05 10.67 -18.16
N ALA A 75 13.75 10.25 -16.95
CA ALA A 75 14.03 11.02 -15.74
C ALA A 75 14.67 10.17 -14.65
N VAL A 76 15.47 10.81 -13.83
CA VAL A 76 16.00 10.28 -12.58
C VAL A 76 15.61 11.21 -11.47
N GLY A 77 15.03 10.67 -10.40
CA GLY A 77 14.47 11.48 -9.33
C GLY A 77 14.68 10.90 -7.94
N TRP A 78 14.24 11.68 -6.98
CA TRP A 78 14.27 11.34 -5.57
C TRP A 78 12.92 11.65 -4.92
N GLY A 79 12.33 10.68 -4.25
CA GLY A 79 11.12 10.83 -3.45
C GLY A 79 11.46 11.05 -1.98
N PHE A 80 10.80 12.00 -1.34
CA PHE A 80 11.06 12.37 0.05
C PHE A 80 10.16 11.62 1.06
N GLY A 81 9.28 10.72 0.59
CA GLY A 81 8.39 9.94 1.44
C GLY A 81 7.15 10.67 1.98
N ASN A 82 7.04 11.97 1.72
CA ASN A 82 5.92 12.82 2.12
C ASN A 82 5.01 13.22 0.95
N GLY A 83 5.17 12.56 -0.21
CA GLY A 83 4.52 12.88 -1.47
C GLY A 83 5.33 13.82 -2.37
N LEU A 84 6.30 14.56 -1.82
CA LEU A 84 7.17 15.41 -2.61
C LEU A 84 8.22 14.60 -3.36
N ARG A 85 8.47 14.97 -4.61
CA ARG A 85 9.53 14.39 -5.47
C ARG A 85 10.25 15.49 -6.21
N ALA A 86 11.54 15.29 -6.47
CA ALA A 86 12.35 16.12 -7.36
C ALA A 86 13.02 15.22 -8.40
N GLU A 87 13.11 15.68 -9.65
CA GLU A 87 13.72 14.90 -10.73
C GLU A 87 14.44 15.77 -11.74
N VAL A 88 15.39 15.16 -12.42
CA VAL A 88 16.03 15.70 -13.62
C VAL A 88 15.58 14.84 -14.79
N GLU A 89 15.12 15.49 -15.83
CA GLU A 89 14.48 14.90 -16.99
C GLU A 89 15.19 15.31 -18.28
N GLY A 90 15.33 14.36 -19.20
CA GLY A 90 15.65 14.60 -20.59
C GLY A 90 14.42 14.37 -21.44
N ASP A 91 14.09 15.31 -22.31
CA ASP A 91 12.92 15.29 -23.17
C ASP A 91 13.30 15.38 -24.65
N TYR A 92 12.59 14.66 -25.50
CA TYR A 92 12.71 14.70 -26.95
C TYR A 92 11.33 14.70 -27.59
N ASN A 93 11.12 15.68 -28.49
CA ASN A 93 9.88 15.85 -29.23
C ASN A 93 10.14 15.91 -30.72
N TRP A 94 9.25 15.33 -31.47
CA TRP A 94 9.20 15.41 -32.91
C TRP A 94 7.77 15.76 -33.36
N SER A 95 7.64 16.66 -34.33
CA SER A 95 6.34 17.05 -34.91
C SER A 95 6.47 17.24 -36.41
N GLU A 96 5.45 16.81 -37.15
CA GLU A 96 5.35 17.07 -38.59
C GLU A 96 4.77 18.46 -38.83
N ILE A 97 5.43 19.24 -39.68
CA ILE A 97 4.93 20.51 -40.19
C ILE A 97 4.21 20.23 -41.50
N TYR A 98 2.94 20.66 -41.58
CA TYR A 98 2.12 20.45 -42.77
C TYR A 98 1.04 21.52 -42.95
N SER A 99 0.99 22.07 -44.15
CA SER A 99 -0.13 22.93 -44.59
C SER A 99 -0.53 22.59 -46.02
N LYS A 100 -1.72 22.02 -46.18
CA LYS A 100 -2.23 21.65 -47.52
C LYS A 100 -2.44 22.85 -48.43
N SER A 101 -2.90 23.94 -47.89
CA SER A 101 -3.21 25.16 -48.68
C SER A 101 -1.98 25.88 -49.20
N ARG A 102 -0.90 25.87 -48.42
CA ARG A 102 0.37 26.54 -48.78
C ARG A 102 1.44 25.62 -49.31
N GLY A 103 1.26 24.32 -49.17
CA GLY A 103 2.25 23.32 -49.51
C GLY A 103 3.45 23.22 -48.55
N ASP A 104 3.23 23.68 -47.27
CA ASP A 104 4.29 23.60 -46.26
C ASP A 104 4.53 22.15 -45.89
N LYS A 105 5.81 21.77 -45.79
CA LYS A 105 6.27 20.45 -45.38
C LYS A 105 7.53 20.59 -44.58
N GLY A 106 7.76 19.68 -43.63
CA GLY A 106 8.99 19.63 -42.86
C GLY A 106 8.79 18.88 -41.52
N SER A 107 9.84 18.92 -40.74
CA SER A 107 9.78 18.40 -39.39
C SER A 107 10.40 19.37 -38.38
N ASP A 108 9.80 19.45 -37.23
CA ASP A 108 10.26 20.19 -36.10
C ASP A 108 10.69 19.20 -35.01
N ARG A 109 11.84 19.44 -34.41
CA ARG A 109 12.40 18.63 -33.34
C ARG A 109 12.76 19.53 -32.18
N SER A 110 12.41 19.12 -30.96
CA SER A 110 12.94 19.77 -29.76
C SER A 110 13.50 18.75 -28.79
N TYR A 111 14.59 19.08 -28.17
CA TYR A 111 15.25 18.24 -27.17
C TYR A 111 15.88 19.11 -26.09
N GLY A 112 15.99 18.57 -24.89
CA GLY A 112 16.60 19.29 -23.79
C GLY A 112 16.37 18.63 -22.46
N GLY A 113 16.41 19.41 -21.39
CA GLY A 113 16.23 18.88 -20.05
C GLY A 113 15.49 19.85 -19.14
N PHE A 114 14.87 19.27 -18.12
CA PHE A 114 14.11 19.96 -17.08
C PHE A 114 14.58 19.52 -15.68
N VAL A 115 14.37 20.39 -14.72
CA VAL A 115 14.32 20.07 -13.31
C VAL A 115 12.88 20.23 -12.88
N ASN A 116 12.30 19.17 -12.33
CA ASN A 116 10.89 19.10 -11.95
C ASN A 116 10.75 18.94 -10.45
N VAL A 117 9.69 19.52 -9.91
CA VAL A 117 9.18 19.25 -8.57
C VAL A 117 7.75 18.73 -8.73
N LEU A 118 7.48 17.57 -8.16
CA LEU A 118 6.19 16.90 -8.26
C LEU A 118 5.65 16.59 -6.87
N TYR A 119 4.33 16.46 -6.79
CA TYR A 119 3.63 16.09 -5.57
C TYR A 119 2.62 14.99 -5.83
N ASP A 120 2.81 13.85 -5.16
CA ASP A 120 1.91 12.71 -5.18
C ASP A 120 0.76 12.95 -4.19
N ILE A 121 -0.48 12.83 -4.66
CA ILE A 121 -1.69 13.12 -3.89
C ILE A 121 -2.17 11.82 -3.25
N ASP A 122 -2.07 11.73 -1.92
CA ASP A 122 -2.58 10.60 -1.14
C ASP A 122 -4.10 10.70 -1.00
N LEU A 123 -4.82 9.98 -1.87
CA LEU A 123 -6.29 9.96 -1.88
C LEU A 123 -6.88 9.34 -0.62
N LYS A 124 -6.18 8.38 -0.01
CA LYS A 124 -6.64 7.75 1.22
C LYS A 124 -6.59 8.71 2.40
N ARG A 125 -5.50 9.46 2.51
CA ARG A 125 -5.31 10.44 3.59
C ARG A 125 -6.25 11.64 3.46
N LEU A 126 -6.47 12.12 2.23
CA LEU A 126 -7.23 13.37 2.00
C LEU A 126 -8.73 13.13 1.88
N PHE A 127 -9.15 12.02 1.26
CA PHE A 127 -10.53 11.78 0.87
C PHE A 127 -11.08 10.44 1.39
N ASN A 128 -10.27 9.65 2.10
CA ASN A 128 -10.59 8.27 2.54
C ASN A 128 -10.97 7.33 1.39
N ILE A 129 -10.36 7.56 0.20
CA ILE A 129 -10.55 6.74 -1.00
C ILE A 129 -9.37 5.77 -1.11
N ASP A 130 -9.64 4.47 -1.04
CA ASP A 130 -8.64 3.40 -1.14
C ASP A 130 -8.68 2.80 -2.56
N VAL A 131 -7.85 3.35 -3.44
CA VAL A 131 -7.68 2.88 -4.82
C VAL A 131 -6.19 2.74 -5.14
N PRO A 132 -5.80 1.80 -6.03
CA PRO A 132 -4.39 1.57 -6.39
C PRO A 132 -3.85 2.62 -7.38
N VAL A 133 -4.33 3.85 -7.30
CA VAL A 133 -3.96 4.94 -8.19
C VAL A 133 -3.50 6.13 -7.37
N THR A 134 -2.32 6.65 -7.67
CA THR A 134 -1.76 7.85 -7.05
C THR A 134 -1.75 8.99 -8.07
N PRO A 135 -2.68 9.93 -8.02
CA PRO A 135 -2.61 11.14 -8.82
C PRO A 135 -1.41 11.99 -8.40
N PHE A 136 -0.85 12.72 -9.34
CA PHE A 136 0.24 13.65 -9.04
C PHE A 136 0.17 14.89 -9.92
N VAL A 137 0.76 15.96 -9.42
CA VAL A 137 0.94 17.22 -10.14
C VAL A 137 2.40 17.64 -10.05
N GLY A 138 2.86 18.38 -11.03
CA GLY A 138 4.23 18.86 -11.04
C GLY A 138 4.42 20.11 -11.85
N VAL A 139 5.52 20.79 -11.57
CA VAL A 139 6.01 21.92 -12.34
C VAL A 139 7.50 21.77 -12.59
N GLY A 140 7.97 22.23 -13.74
CA GLY A 140 9.36 22.16 -14.11
C GLY A 140 9.85 23.39 -14.85
N ALA A 141 11.16 23.59 -14.77
CA ALA A 141 11.87 24.61 -15.53
C ALA A 141 13.10 23.96 -16.18
N GLY A 142 13.42 24.39 -17.37
CA GLY A 142 14.48 23.79 -18.14
C GLY A 142 14.94 24.58 -19.34
N TYR A 143 15.65 23.91 -20.21
CA TYR A 143 16.17 24.48 -21.45
C TYR A 143 15.95 23.50 -22.58
N LEU A 144 15.30 23.95 -23.65
CA LEU A 144 15.04 23.18 -24.85
C LEU A 144 15.70 23.83 -26.07
N TRP A 145 16.36 22.99 -26.85
CA TRP A 145 16.80 23.32 -28.20
C TRP A 145 15.72 22.90 -29.19
N GLN A 146 15.29 23.84 -29.99
CA GLN A 146 14.37 23.60 -31.12
C GLN A 146 15.17 23.62 -32.40
N GLY A 147 15.02 22.58 -33.21
CA GLY A 147 15.68 22.44 -34.51
C GLY A 147 14.65 22.17 -35.59
N ASP A 148 14.53 23.07 -36.52
CA ASP A 148 13.71 22.93 -37.71
C ASP A 148 14.57 22.47 -38.86
N HIS A 149 14.19 21.32 -39.42
CA HIS A 149 14.96 20.70 -40.49
C HIS A 149 14.11 20.59 -41.74
N ASN A 150 14.70 21.09 -42.89
CA ASN A 150 14.11 20.97 -44.21
C ASN A 150 12.67 21.45 -44.30
N ILE A 151 12.35 22.56 -43.61
CA ILE A 151 11.03 23.16 -43.75
C ILE A 151 10.93 23.85 -45.10
N THR A 152 10.04 23.34 -45.93
CA THR A 152 9.65 24.01 -47.18
C THR A 152 8.35 24.77 -46.89
N VAL A 153 8.35 26.09 -47.09
CA VAL A 153 7.20 26.96 -46.89
C VAL A 153 6.77 27.54 -48.22
N GLY A 154 5.45 27.55 -48.46
CA GLY A 154 4.88 28.20 -49.63
C GLY A 154 5.13 27.51 -50.96
N ALA A 155 5.26 26.18 -50.99
CA ALA A 155 5.46 25.42 -52.25
C ALA A 155 4.34 25.66 -53.26
N ASN A 156 3.14 26.01 -52.82
CA ASN A 156 1.99 26.35 -53.69
C ASN A 156 1.88 27.85 -53.96
N ASN A 157 2.84 28.66 -53.51
CA ASN A 157 2.80 30.12 -53.73
C ASN A 157 3.42 30.46 -55.08
N PRO A 158 2.85 31.41 -55.87
CA PRO A 158 3.43 31.86 -57.12
C PRO A 158 4.86 32.38 -57.00
N SER A 159 5.27 32.82 -55.80
CA SER A 159 6.64 33.33 -55.53
C SER A 159 7.69 32.22 -55.28
N GLY A 160 7.28 30.95 -55.32
CA GLY A 160 8.17 29.78 -55.13
C GLY A 160 8.34 29.31 -53.70
N ALA A 161 8.81 28.07 -53.57
CA ALA A 161 9.10 27.42 -52.29
C ALA A 161 10.32 28.05 -51.59
N ARG A 162 10.25 28.22 -50.30
CA ARG A 162 11.36 28.70 -49.46
C ARG A 162 11.75 27.59 -48.50
N SER A 163 13.03 27.36 -48.33
CA SER A 163 13.55 26.38 -47.35
C SER A 163 14.05 27.13 -46.12
N LEU A 164 13.56 26.67 -44.94
CA LEU A 164 13.97 27.16 -43.64
C LEU A 164 14.68 26.06 -42.88
N SER A 165 15.78 26.40 -42.25
CA SER A 165 16.51 25.48 -41.36
C SER A 165 17.18 26.30 -40.26
N GLY A 166 17.10 25.83 -39.02
CA GLY A 166 17.76 26.49 -37.91
C GLY A 166 17.58 25.77 -36.61
N THR A 167 18.51 25.99 -35.68
CA THR A 167 18.42 25.45 -34.35
C THR A 167 18.66 26.56 -33.36
N LYS A 168 17.76 26.73 -32.38
CA LYS A 168 17.88 27.72 -31.31
C LYS A 168 17.45 27.13 -29.99
N GLY A 169 18.24 27.39 -28.95
CA GLY A 169 17.89 27.01 -27.58
C GLY A 169 17.21 28.16 -26.83
N GLY A 170 16.40 27.80 -25.87
CA GLY A 170 15.73 28.77 -25.01
C GLY A 170 15.20 28.17 -23.71
N PHE A 171 14.90 29.05 -22.77
CA PHE A 171 14.23 28.68 -21.53
C PHE A 171 12.88 28.03 -21.82
N ALA A 172 12.57 26.99 -21.07
CA ALA A 172 11.28 26.30 -21.12
C ALA A 172 10.75 26.05 -19.71
N TYR A 173 9.44 26.01 -19.58
CA TYR A 173 8.77 25.58 -18.38
C TYR A 173 7.72 24.53 -18.70
N GLN A 174 7.37 23.71 -17.72
CA GLN A 174 6.33 22.70 -17.91
C GLN A 174 5.41 22.59 -16.70
N GLY A 175 4.15 22.24 -16.98
CA GLY A 175 3.17 21.80 -16.01
C GLY A 175 2.82 20.34 -16.27
N ILE A 176 2.78 19.52 -15.24
CA ILE A 176 2.57 18.09 -15.29
C ILE A 176 1.36 17.73 -14.45
N VAL A 177 0.47 16.92 -15.00
CA VAL A 177 -0.63 16.27 -14.27
C VAL A 177 -0.66 14.82 -14.69
N GLY A 178 -0.68 13.91 -13.72
CA GLY A 178 -0.65 12.49 -14.05
C GLY A 178 -1.23 11.61 -12.97
N ALA A 179 -1.19 10.32 -13.25
CA ALA A 179 -1.57 9.27 -12.33
C ALA A 179 -0.62 8.08 -12.47
N ALA A 180 -0.22 7.52 -11.35
CA ALA A 180 0.59 6.31 -11.27
C ALA A 180 -0.24 5.15 -10.73
N TYR A 181 -0.08 3.98 -11.33
CA TYR A 181 -0.71 2.73 -10.92
C TYR A 181 0.37 1.73 -10.51
N ASP A 182 0.34 1.28 -9.26
CA ASP A 182 1.28 0.28 -8.74
C ASP A 182 1.02 -1.09 -9.38
N ILE A 183 2.05 -1.69 -9.98
CA ILE A 183 1.93 -3.01 -10.62
C ILE A 183 1.98 -4.09 -9.54
N PRO A 184 0.89 -4.86 -9.36
CA PRO A 184 0.84 -5.91 -8.35
C PRO A 184 1.93 -6.96 -8.57
N GLY A 185 2.58 -7.38 -7.48
CA GLY A 185 3.63 -8.42 -7.51
C GLY A 185 5.03 -7.92 -7.82
N VAL A 186 5.21 -6.66 -8.22
CA VAL A 186 6.55 -6.06 -8.44
C VAL A 186 6.67 -4.79 -7.63
N PRO A 187 7.18 -4.86 -6.39
CA PRO A 187 7.35 -3.68 -5.54
C PRO A 187 8.19 -2.60 -6.24
N GLY A 188 7.70 -1.36 -6.17
CA GLY A 188 8.37 -0.20 -6.76
C GLY A 188 8.11 0.02 -8.25
N LEU A 189 7.48 -0.91 -8.96
CA LEU A 189 7.14 -0.75 -10.37
C LEU A 189 5.76 -0.13 -10.51
N GLN A 190 5.68 0.98 -11.23
CA GLN A 190 4.45 1.72 -11.49
C GLN A 190 4.28 1.94 -13.00
N MET A 191 3.05 1.88 -13.47
CA MET A 191 2.67 2.40 -14.77
C MET A 191 2.19 3.84 -14.60
N THR A 192 2.64 4.76 -15.43
CA THR A 192 2.27 6.18 -15.36
C THR A 192 1.49 6.63 -16.59
N THR A 193 0.57 7.54 -16.39
CA THR A 193 -0.09 8.28 -17.46
C THR A 193 0.00 9.77 -17.14
N GLU A 194 0.41 10.55 -18.11
CA GLU A 194 0.72 11.97 -17.87
C GLU A 194 0.19 12.86 -18.99
N TYR A 195 -0.30 14.01 -18.61
CA TYR A 195 -0.46 15.15 -19.48
C TYR A 195 0.55 16.22 -19.09
N ARG A 196 1.29 16.69 -20.08
CA ARG A 196 2.27 17.77 -19.90
C ARG A 196 1.98 18.92 -20.83
N MET A 197 2.11 20.12 -20.30
CA MET A 197 2.11 21.34 -21.09
C MET A 197 3.49 21.98 -20.99
N ILE A 198 4.19 22.07 -22.11
CA ILE A 198 5.52 22.71 -22.18
C ILE A 198 5.37 24.05 -22.89
N GLY A 199 5.86 25.10 -22.24
CA GLY A 199 5.87 26.46 -22.79
C GLY A 199 7.29 27.00 -22.99
N GLN A 200 7.54 27.56 -24.17
CA GLN A 200 8.75 28.34 -24.47
C GLN A 200 8.32 29.81 -24.73
N PRO A 201 8.57 30.73 -23.78
CA PRO A 201 8.04 32.10 -23.87
C PRO A 201 8.82 33.01 -24.81
N GLN A 202 9.97 32.55 -25.29
CA GLN A 202 10.82 33.36 -26.15
C GLN A 202 10.40 33.27 -27.60
N SER A 203 10.49 34.38 -28.30
CA SER A 203 10.35 34.40 -29.75
C SER A 203 11.55 33.70 -30.41
N PHE A 204 11.25 32.86 -31.37
CA PHE A 204 12.23 32.06 -32.11
C PHE A 204 12.45 32.69 -33.50
N THR A 205 13.67 33.12 -33.78
CA THR A 205 14.01 33.69 -35.09
C THR A 205 14.90 32.71 -35.84
N MET A 206 14.46 32.30 -37.03
CA MET A 206 15.25 31.49 -37.96
C MET A 206 15.78 32.39 -39.09
N GLY A 207 17.06 32.19 -39.43
CA GLY A 207 17.68 32.79 -40.58
C GLY A 207 18.06 31.72 -41.59
N ASN A 208 18.07 32.08 -42.86
CA ASN A 208 18.46 31.46 -44.08
C ASN A 208 17.32 31.01 -45.00
N PHE A 209 16.94 31.97 -45.83
CA PHE A 209 16.29 31.63 -47.08
C PHE A 209 17.34 31.30 -48.12
N THR A 210 17.13 30.29 -48.96
CA THR A 210 18.06 29.81 -50.00
C THR A 210 18.41 30.86 -51.07
N ALA A 211 17.88 32.09 -50.95
CA ALA A 211 18.10 33.15 -51.92
C ALA A 211 17.98 34.59 -51.36
N GLY A 212 18.43 34.85 -50.12
CA GLY A 212 18.44 36.19 -49.56
C GLY A 212 18.52 36.24 -48.04
N ASP A 213 18.87 37.39 -47.45
CA ASP A 213 19.03 37.61 -46.02
C ASP A 213 17.66 37.75 -45.30
N GLY A 214 16.70 36.87 -45.57
CA GLY A 214 15.43 36.82 -44.92
C GLY A 214 15.47 36.12 -43.57
N HIS A 215 14.66 36.57 -42.62
CA HIS A 215 14.46 35.89 -41.34
C HIS A 215 12.98 35.72 -41.02
N ALA A 216 12.66 34.61 -40.36
CA ALA A 216 11.34 34.34 -39.85
C ALA A 216 11.37 34.39 -38.31
N SER A 217 10.50 35.15 -37.71
CA SER A 217 10.35 35.20 -36.24
C SER A 217 9.02 34.59 -35.88
N PHE A 218 9.06 33.58 -35.01
CA PHE A 218 7.90 32.88 -34.49
C PHE A 218 7.64 33.30 -33.04
N ASP A 219 6.38 33.43 -32.69
CA ASP A 219 5.94 33.74 -31.32
C ASP A 219 6.09 32.49 -30.42
N HIS A 220 5.67 32.64 -29.15
CA HIS A 220 5.64 31.62 -28.11
C HIS A 220 5.20 30.26 -28.61
N ARG A 221 5.84 29.21 -28.09
CA ARG A 221 5.51 27.84 -28.41
C ARG A 221 4.89 27.12 -27.22
N PHE A 222 3.83 26.36 -27.49
CA PHE A 222 3.20 25.46 -26.52
C PHE A 222 3.10 24.06 -27.12
N ASN A 223 3.55 23.08 -26.36
CA ASN A 223 3.40 21.66 -26.65
C ASN A 223 2.49 21.05 -25.60
N HIS A 224 1.56 20.22 -26.06
CA HIS A 224 0.71 19.40 -25.22
C HIS A 224 1.04 17.94 -25.45
N GLN A 225 1.44 17.24 -24.39
CA GLN A 225 1.89 15.88 -24.47
C GLN A 225 0.95 14.97 -23.69
N PHE A 226 0.63 13.81 -24.26
CA PHE A 226 -0.08 12.72 -23.61
C PHE A 226 0.85 11.50 -23.61
N ILE A 227 1.28 11.11 -22.42
CA ILE A 227 2.38 10.16 -22.23
C ILE A 227 1.89 8.96 -21.43
N VAL A 228 2.39 7.78 -21.80
CA VAL A 228 2.33 6.58 -20.98
C VAL A 228 3.77 6.19 -20.67
N GLY A 229 4.01 5.86 -19.41
CA GLY A 229 5.35 5.58 -18.91
C GLY A 229 5.40 4.45 -17.92
N VAL A 230 6.63 4.15 -17.50
CA VAL A 230 6.95 3.18 -16.47
C VAL A 230 7.95 3.82 -15.52
N ARG A 231 7.62 3.79 -14.24
CA ARG A 231 8.46 4.29 -13.16
C ARG A 231 8.90 3.14 -12.26
N TYR A 232 10.15 3.15 -11.85
CA TYR A 232 10.69 2.20 -10.90
C TYR A 232 11.35 2.91 -9.71
N ALA A 233 10.83 2.67 -8.51
CA ALA A 233 11.37 3.19 -7.26
C ALA A 233 12.21 2.11 -6.56
N PHE A 234 13.49 2.39 -6.31
CA PHE A 234 14.46 1.39 -5.83
C PHE A 234 14.31 1.06 -4.34
N ASN A 235 13.76 1.97 -3.53
CA ASN A 235 13.63 1.81 -2.08
C ASN A 235 12.22 1.40 -1.61
N ASN A 236 11.38 0.92 -2.51
CA ASN A 236 10.10 0.33 -2.10
C ASN A 236 10.38 -1.05 -1.49
N ALA A 237 10.55 -1.07 -0.16
CA ALA A 237 10.54 -2.33 0.57
C ALA A 237 9.25 -3.09 0.25
N PRO A 238 9.31 -4.41 0.02
CA PRO A 238 8.08 -5.21 -0.06
C PRO A 238 7.23 -4.92 1.18
N PRO A 239 5.89 -4.84 1.06
CA PRO A 239 5.04 -4.71 2.22
C PRO A 239 5.44 -5.80 3.22
N PRO A 240 5.57 -5.48 4.52
CA PRO A 240 5.91 -6.50 5.51
C PRO A 240 4.92 -7.65 5.32
N PRO A 241 5.41 -8.91 5.38
CA PRO A 241 4.52 -10.05 5.27
C PRO A 241 3.37 -9.85 6.25
N PRO A 242 2.13 -10.21 5.89
CA PRO A 242 1.00 -10.12 6.80
C PRO A 242 1.45 -10.68 8.16
N PRO A 243 1.19 -10.00 9.28
CA PRO A 243 1.57 -10.52 10.58
C PRO A 243 1.09 -11.97 10.61
N ALA A 244 2.02 -12.89 10.91
CA ALA A 244 1.67 -14.29 11.06
C ALA A 244 0.40 -14.35 11.91
N PRO A 245 -0.62 -15.17 11.54
CA PRO A 245 -1.84 -15.25 12.32
C PRO A 245 -1.41 -15.35 13.77
N ALA A 246 -1.86 -14.43 14.62
CA ALA A 246 -1.53 -14.44 16.02
C ALA A 246 -1.81 -15.87 16.46
N VAL A 247 -0.77 -16.59 16.91
CA VAL A 247 -0.96 -17.90 17.53
C VAL A 247 -1.85 -17.58 18.72
N VAL A 248 -3.15 -17.76 18.56
CA VAL A 248 -4.11 -17.65 19.64
C VAL A 248 -3.62 -18.71 20.62
N PRO A 249 -3.14 -18.35 21.83
CA PRO A 249 -2.78 -19.36 22.81
C PRO A 249 -3.98 -20.28 22.89
N PRO A 250 -3.80 -21.62 22.91
CA PRO A 250 -4.93 -22.53 23.04
C PRO A 250 -5.75 -22.03 24.21
N ALA A 251 -7.05 -21.86 24.01
CA ALA A 251 -7.96 -21.41 25.05
C ALA A 251 -7.67 -22.27 26.29
N PRO A 252 -7.49 -21.72 27.50
CA PRO A 252 -7.19 -22.50 28.67
C PRO A 252 -8.24 -23.59 28.75
N THR A 253 -7.79 -24.86 28.72
CA THR A 253 -8.69 -26.00 28.81
C THR A 253 -9.45 -25.84 30.11
N ALA A 254 -10.77 -25.75 30.05
CA ALA A 254 -11.58 -25.54 31.24
C ALA A 254 -11.18 -26.60 32.28
N ALA A 255 -10.80 -26.13 33.48
CA ALA A 255 -10.41 -27.02 34.58
C ALA A 255 -11.55 -28.03 34.83
N ARG A 256 -11.21 -29.33 34.77
CA ARG A 256 -12.20 -30.36 35.06
C ARG A 256 -12.18 -30.64 36.56
N THR A 257 -13.36 -30.63 37.18
CA THR A 257 -13.52 -30.89 38.61
C THR A 257 -14.30 -32.18 38.82
N TYR A 258 -13.78 -33.05 39.66
CA TYR A 258 -14.41 -34.30 40.08
C TYR A 258 -14.74 -34.20 41.56
N LEU A 259 -15.95 -34.59 41.97
CA LEU A 259 -16.43 -34.52 43.35
C LEU A 259 -16.49 -35.91 43.95
N VAL A 260 -15.74 -36.14 45.04
CA VAL A 260 -15.70 -37.38 45.81
C VAL A 260 -16.33 -37.14 47.18
N PHE A 261 -17.38 -37.88 47.53
CA PHE A 261 -18.12 -37.72 48.75
C PHE A 261 -17.73 -38.77 49.82
N PHE A 262 -17.83 -38.39 51.09
CA PHE A 262 -17.42 -39.22 52.23
C PHE A 262 -18.51 -39.43 53.24
N ASP A 263 -18.44 -40.57 53.97
CA ASP A 263 -19.33 -40.83 55.10
C ASP A 263 -19.03 -39.89 56.27
N TRP A 264 -19.98 -39.81 57.17
CA TRP A 264 -19.84 -38.95 58.34
C TRP A 264 -18.65 -39.45 59.18
N ASP A 265 -17.79 -38.52 59.62
CA ASP A 265 -16.59 -38.74 60.41
C ASP A 265 -15.59 -39.76 59.78
N GLY A 266 -15.73 -40.08 58.51
CA GLY A 266 -14.89 -41.03 57.77
C GLY A 266 -14.00 -40.34 56.77
N ALA A 267 -12.82 -40.97 56.50
CA ALA A 267 -11.91 -40.64 55.43
C ALA A 267 -11.65 -41.83 54.47
N ALA A 268 -12.34 -42.97 54.67
CA ALA A 268 -12.25 -44.12 53.81
C ALA A 268 -13.01 -43.90 52.51
N LEU A 269 -12.40 -44.31 51.35
CA LEU A 269 -13.05 -44.23 50.04
C LEU A 269 -14.08 -45.33 49.85
N THR A 270 -15.29 -45.01 49.50
CA THR A 270 -16.30 -45.98 49.08
C THR A 270 -15.97 -46.58 47.73
N GLY A 271 -16.66 -47.65 47.30
CA GLY A 271 -16.49 -48.19 45.96
C GLY A 271 -16.75 -47.11 44.84
N ARG A 272 -17.82 -46.33 45.01
CA ARG A 272 -18.15 -45.26 44.10
C ARG A 272 -17.11 -44.13 44.11
N ALA A 273 -16.57 -43.77 45.25
CA ALA A 273 -15.50 -42.82 45.40
C ALA A 273 -14.26 -43.22 44.60
N ARG A 274 -13.85 -44.52 44.65
CA ARG A 274 -12.73 -45.05 43.91
C ARG A 274 -12.96 -45.00 42.39
N GLU A 275 -14.17 -45.29 41.93
CA GLU A 275 -14.50 -45.16 40.52
C GLU A 275 -14.31 -43.70 40.00
N ILE A 276 -14.74 -42.70 40.75
CA ILE A 276 -14.59 -41.28 40.42
C ILE A 276 -13.10 -40.87 40.42
N VAL A 277 -12.32 -41.37 41.38
CA VAL A 277 -10.87 -41.13 41.45
C VAL A 277 -10.17 -41.73 40.24
N ALA A 278 -10.50 -42.96 39.86
CA ALA A 278 -9.96 -43.64 38.69
C ALA A 278 -10.30 -42.91 37.39
N GLU A 279 -11.54 -42.37 37.28
CA GLU A 279 -11.94 -41.54 36.14
C GLU A 279 -11.11 -40.25 36.08
N ALA A 280 -10.88 -39.57 37.22
CA ALA A 280 -10.02 -38.40 37.28
C ALA A 280 -8.57 -38.70 36.92
N ALA A 281 -8.01 -39.85 37.39
CA ALA A 281 -6.68 -40.29 37.04
C ALA A 281 -6.52 -40.58 35.53
N GLN A 282 -7.47 -41.25 34.91
CA GLN A 282 -7.47 -41.50 33.46
C GLN A 282 -7.57 -40.15 32.70
N ALA A 283 -8.46 -39.24 33.10
CA ALA A 283 -8.60 -37.96 32.47
C ALA A 283 -7.31 -37.11 32.54
N SER A 284 -6.59 -37.18 33.66
CA SER A 284 -5.32 -36.47 33.84
C SER A 284 -4.22 -36.88 32.83
N THR A 285 -4.19 -38.14 32.41
CA THR A 285 -3.23 -38.66 31.43
C THR A 285 -3.62 -38.23 29.99
N HIS A 286 -4.91 -38.13 29.69
CA HIS A 286 -5.39 -37.72 28.35
C HIS A 286 -5.27 -36.25 28.08
N ILE A 287 -5.32 -35.38 29.13
CA ILE A 287 -5.37 -33.92 28.99
C ILE A 287 -3.97 -33.29 29.13
N GLN A 288 -2.93 -34.10 29.35
CA GLN A 288 -1.58 -33.60 29.71
C GLN A 288 -1.62 -32.63 30.91
N THR A 289 -2.40 -32.98 31.91
CA THR A 289 -2.54 -32.20 33.13
C THR A 289 -1.18 -31.99 33.79
N THR A 290 -0.85 -30.72 34.05
CA THR A 290 0.43 -30.37 34.68
C THR A 290 0.35 -30.34 36.18
N ARG A 291 -0.85 -30.15 36.75
CA ARG A 291 -1.09 -30.04 38.17
C ARG A 291 -2.49 -30.53 38.53
N ILE A 292 -2.59 -31.31 39.61
CA ILE A 292 -3.85 -31.79 40.19
C ILE A 292 -3.98 -31.21 41.58
N GLU A 293 -5.02 -30.45 41.86
CA GLU A 293 -5.35 -29.98 43.19
C GLU A 293 -6.42 -30.88 43.81
N VAL A 294 -6.18 -31.32 45.05
CA VAL A 294 -7.08 -32.17 45.80
C VAL A 294 -7.51 -31.43 47.07
N ASN A 295 -8.69 -30.87 47.04
CA ASN A 295 -9.21 -29.99 48.07
C ASN A 295 -10.24 -30.72 48.94
N GLY A 296 -9.95 -30.92 50.24
CA GLY A 296 -10.82 -31.60 51.18
C GLY A 296 -11.67 -30.68 52.00
N TYR A 297 -12.92 -31.08 52.22
CA TYR A 297 -13.92 -30.35 53.00
C TYR A 297 -14.68 -31.22 53.96
N THR A 298 -15.26 -30.62 55.01
CA THR A 298 -16.16 -31.27 55.95
C THR A 298 -17.50 -30.49 56.03
N ASP A 299 -18.53 -31.14 56.61
CA ASP A 299 -19.65 -30.39 57.14
C ASP A 299 -19.22 -29.66 58.45
N ASN A 300 -20.07 -28.80 59.00
CA ASN A 300 -19.79 -28.09 60.24
C ASN A 300 -20.24 -28.83 61.50
N SER A 301 -20.61 -30.11 61.38
CA SER A 301 -20.92 -30.94 62.52
C SER A 301 -19.64 -31.45 63.17
N ALA A 302 -19.53 -31.34 64.50
CA ALA A 302 -18.38 -31.84 65.24
C ALA A 302 -18.85 -32.34 66.64
N ALA A 303 -18.14 -33.33 67.17
CA ALA A 303 -18.41 -33.82 68.51
C ALA A 303 -18.17 -32.75 69.60
N HIS A 304 -17.38 -31.72 69.28
CA HIS A 304 -17.07 -30.60 70.15
C HIS A 304 -17.21 -29.28 69.37
N PRO A 305 -18.19 -28.40 69.63
CA PRO A 305 -18.35 -27.16 68.94
C PRO A 305 -17.20 -26.15 69.20
N GLY A 306 -17.01 -25.18 68.28
CA GLY A 306 -16.02 -24.11 68.42
C GLY A 306 -14.58 -24.50 67.96
N PRO A 307 -13.53 -23.83 68.44
CA PRO A 307 -12.17 -23.95 67.90
C PRO A 307 -11.58 -25.38 67.92
N ARG A 308 -12.05 -26.23 68.81
CA ARG A 308 -11.64 -27.66 68.82
C ARG A 308 -12.28 -28.44 67.68
N GLY A 309 -13.56 -28.17 67.37
CA GLY A 309 -14.25 -28.75 66.23
C GLY A 309 -13.69 -28.30 64.91
N GLU A 310 -13.44 -27.01 64.77
CA GLU A 310 -12.78 -26.46 63.58
C GLU A 310 -11.42 -27.11 63.28
N LYS A 311 -10.58 -27.23 64.29
CA LYS A 311 -9.29 -27.93 64.19
C LYS A 311 -9.46 -29.41 63.83
N TYR A 312 -10.47 -30.08 64.37
CA TYR A 312 -10.79 -31.48 64.06
C TYR A 312 -11.24 -31.59 62.59
N ASN A 313 -12.16 -30.75 62.15
CA ASN A 313 -12.66 -30.71 60.81
C ASN A 313 -11.55 -30.39 59.78
N LEU A 314 -10.62 -29.48 60.09
CA LEU A 314 -9.45 -29.22 59.28
C LEU A 314 -8.57 -30.50 59.18
N GLY A 315 -8.30 -31.19 60.25
CA GLY A 315 -7.57 -32.45 60.23
C GLY A 315 -8.30 -33.55 59.46
N LEU A 316 -9.64 -33.66 59.60
CA LEU A 316 -10.42 -34.65 58.83
C LEU A 316 -10.43 -34.36 57.34
N SER A 317 -10.56 -33.08 56.93
CA SER A 317 -10.51 -32.69 55.53
C SER A 317 -9.16 -33.03 54.87
N LEU A 318 -8.04 -32.84 55.59
CA LEU A 318 -6.71 -33.25 55.13
C LEU A 318 -6.62 -34.78 55.00
N ARG A 319 -7.11 -35.56 55.98
CA ARG A 319 -7.09 -37.05 55.86
C ARG A 319 -7.90 -37.55 54.66
N ARG A 320 -9.03 -36.87 54.32
CA ARG A 320 -9.82 -37.19 53.13
C ARG A 320 -9.04 -36.90 51.85
N ALA A 321 -8.37 -35.73 51.76
CA ALA A 321 -7.55 -35.37 50.66
C ALA A 321 -6.36 -36.32 50.47
N ASP A 322 -5.71 -36.75 51.58
CA ASP A 322 -4.66 -37.75 51.57
C ASP A 322 -5.14 -39.12 51.05
N SER A 323 -6.34 -39.56 51.45
CA SER A 323 -6.92 -40.81 50.95
C SER A 323 -7.16 -40.76 49.43
N VAL A 324 -7.64 -39.63 48.90
CA VAL A 324 -7.79 -39.45 47.47
C VAL A 324 -6.44 -39.40 46.76
N LYS A 325 -5.44 -38.68 47.30
CA LYS A 325 -4.07 -38.65 46.76
C LYS A 325 -3.47 -40.05 46.68
N ALA A 326 -3.60 -40.84 47.76
CA ALA A 326 -3.08 -42.22 47.78
C ALA A 326 -3.74 -43.10 46.70
N GLU A 327 -5.02 -42.93 46.45
CA GLU A 327 -5.74 -43.64 45.38
C GLU A 327 -5.31 -43.19 44.00
N LEU A 328 -5.20 -41.86 43.74
CA LEU A 328 -4.69 -41.28 42.47
C LEU A 328 -3.29 -41.83 42.15
N ILE A 329 -2.39 -41.93 43.16
CA ILE A 329 -1.05 -42.52 42.97
C ILE A 329 -1.15 -44.00 42.61
N ARG A 330 -2.07 -44.75 43.23
CA ARG A 330 -2.30 -46.17 42.89
C ARG A 330 -2.79 -46.32 41.46
N ASP A 331 -3.60 -45.37 40.99
CA ASP A 331 -4.12 -45.35 39.63
C ASP A 331 -3.12 -44.75 38.59
N GLY A 332 -1.86 -44.51 39.01
CA GLY A 332 -0.74 -44.18 38.14
C GLY A 332 -0.43 -42.67 38.03
N VAL A 333 -1.06 -41.81 38.80
CA VAL A 333 -0.74 -40.38 38.82
C VAL A 333 0.57 -40.12 39.60
N PRO A 334 1.55 -39.39 39.04
CA PRO A 334 2.79 -39.06 39.74
C PRO A 334 2.52 -38.23 41.01
N ALA A 335 3.15 -38.62 42.13
CA ALA A 335 2.93 -37.94 43.42
C ALA A 335 3.30 -36.46 43.43
N ASN A 336 4.26 -36.06 42.61
CA ASN A 336 4.71 -34.67 42.46
C ASN A 336 3.76 -33.79 41.64
N ALA A 337 2.78 -34.36 40.96
CA ALA A 337 1.75 -33.65 40.24
C ALA A 337 0.54 -33.34 41.13
N ILE A 338 0.48 -33.84 42.36
CA ILE A 338 -0.69 -33.79 43.24
C ILE A 338 -0.42 -32.90 44.44
N ASP A 339 -1.12 -31.78 44.53
CA ASP A 339 -1.15 -30.89 45.69
C ASP A 339 -2.43 -31.09 46.49
N ILE A 340 -2.30 -31.22 47.83
CA ILE A 340 -3.45 -31.43 48.72
C ILE A 340 -3.69 -30.23 49.62
N HIS A 341 -4.94 -29.89 49.82
CA HIS A 341 -5.37 -28.85 50.77
C HIS A 341 -6.54 -29.33 51.59
N GLY A 342 -6.52 -29.01 52.88
CA GLY A 342 -7.67 -29.22 53.78
C GLY A 342 -8.28 -27.88 54.17
N TYR A 343 -9.55 -27.73 53.97
CA TYR A 343 -10.29 -26.51 54.28
C TYR A 343 -11.23 -26.65 55.48
N GLY A 344 -11.35 -27.87 56.04
CA GLY A 344 -12.28 -28.14 57.11
C GLY A 344 -13.71 -27.78 56.69
N GLU A 345 -14.41 -27.06 57.55
CA GLU A 345 -15.78 -26.57 57.28
C GLU A 345 -15.86 -25.26 56.52
N ALA A 346 -14.72 -24.69 56.12
CA ALA A 346 -14.70 -23.50 55.26
C ALA A 346 -15.20 -23.86 53.86
N HIS A 347 -15.86 -22.90 53.22
CA HIS A 347 -16.38 -23.02 51.82
C HIS A 347 -17.40 -24.18 51.65
N PRO A 348 -18.51 -24.19 52.41
CA PRO A 348 -19.52 -25.21 52.24
C PRO A 348 -20.15 -25.15 50.84
N LEU A 349 -20.35 -26.33 50.22
CA LEU A 349 -21.06 -26.44 48.94
C LEU A 349 -22.56 -26.06 49.13
N VAL A 350 -23.14 -26.51 50.26
CA VAL A 350 -24.49 -26.18 50.68
C VAL A 350 -24.41 -25.43 52.00
N PRO A 351 -24.87 -24.15 52.03
CA PRO A 351 -24.94 -23.40 53.27
C PRO A 351 -25.86 -24.09 54.29
N THR A 352 -25.38 -24.29 55.50
CA THR A 352 -26.12 -24.93 56.56
C THR A 352 -26.11 -24.09 57.85
N GLY A 353 -27.07 -24.32 58.73
CA GLY A 353 -27.03 -23.77 60.11
C GLY A 353 -25.87 -24.42 60.93
N PRO A 354 -25.61 -23.89 62.11
CA PRO A 354 -24.57 -24.45 62.98
C PRO A 354 -24.81 -25.94 63.32
N ASP A 355 -23.73 -26.69 63.46
CA ASP A 355 -23.70 -28.10 63.86
C ASP A 355 -24.65 -29.01 63.04
N THR A 356 -24.65 -28.80 61.72
CA THR A 356 -25.52 -29.51 60.80
C THR A 356 -24.74 -30.55 60.00
N ARG A 357 -25.23 -31.80 59.97
CA ARG A 357 -24.68 -32.84 59.11
C ARG A 357 -25.19 -32.70 57.69
N GLU A 358 -24.30 -32.29 56.79
CA GLU A 358 -24.63 -32.11 55.39
C GLU A 358 -23.73 -33.02 54.49
N PRO A 359 -24.28 -34.06 53.89
CA PRO A 359 -23.51 -35.00 53.06
C PRO A 359 -22.78 -34.33 51.90
N GLN A 360 -23.34 -33.33 51.31
CA GLN A 360 -22.71 -32.64 50.17
C GLN A 360 -21.48 -31.81 50.56
N ASN A 361 -21.41 -31.35 51.79
CA ASN A 361 -20.24 -30.65 52.31
C ASN A 361 -19.09 -31.60 52.68
N ARG A 362 -19.35 -32.89 52.87
CA ARG A 362 -18.33 -33.92 53.16
C ARG A 362 -17.72 -34.43 51.83
N ARG A 363 -16.91 -33.59 51.20
CA ARG A 363 -16.38 -33.88 49.88
C ARG A 363 -14.89 -33.65 49.75
N VAL A 364 -14.34 -34.16 48.70
CA VAL A 364 -13.04 -33.78 48.11
C VAL A 364 -13.26 -33.37 46.66
N GLU A 365 -12.68 -32.27 46.27
CA GLU A 365 -12.66 -31.77 44.90
C GLU A 365 -11.30 -32.12 44.28
N ILE A 366 -11.30 -32.80 43.14
CA ILE A 366 -10.12 -33.07 42.34
C ILE A 366 -10.19 -32.13 41.13
N ILE A 367 -9.26 -31.20 41.03
CA ILE A 367 -9.23 -30.19 39.97
C ILE A 367 -8.02 -30.44 39.09
N LEU A 368 -8.25 -30.70 37.80
CA LEU A 368 -7.22 -30.91 36.80
C LEU A 368 -6.92 -29.57 36.07
N HIS A 369 -5.66 -29.14 36.12
CA HIS A 369 -5.17 -27.90 35.48
C HIS A 369 -4.26 -28.17 34.29
#